data_33e0e416c32d47a76369a2fe8312bef4
#
_entry.id   33e0e416c32d47a76369a2fe8312bef4
#
_cell.length_a   1.000
_cell.length_b   1.000
_cell.length_c   1.000
_cell.angle_alpha   90.00
_cell.angle_beta   90.00
_cell.angle_gamma   90.00
#
_symmetry.space_group_name_H-M   'P 1'
#
loop_
_entity.id
_entity.type
_entity.pdbx_description
1 polymer ?
#
loop_
_entity_poly.entity_id
_entity_poly.type
_entity_poly.pdbx_seq_one_letter_code
_entity_poly.pdbx_strand_id
1 'polypeptide(L)'
;MKLVDGMKDEKLGSAILYCFTKGYGSVPMELYNIVLPLLYNDIFREEVSKFNDFSLCVKFCLEKDAKFVDSVLEELDRLDEITNRALGLTLLNKDLSFEINDSIMTGNCNPSKILDLNEAIILGEMLAGKSLSDVIEILQADFKIVFLDSETLGDDIDFMKLKKLGAVTIYHQTDKDEIKSRIQNANVVITNKHYLGEEELKDALQLKLVCVTATGVNNIDLEYCKKAGITVCNVKGYSTNAVAQHTFALLLDLYNKNHYYHGYIDSGNYSSSSMFTHLGHTFHELANKTWGIVGMGDIGRKVAAIASAFDCKVQYFS
;
A
#
# COMPACT_ATOMS: atom_id res chain seq x y z
N MET A 1 -4.45 -35.79 -16.28
CA MET A 1 -3.17 -35.45 -16.95
C MET A 1 -2.40 -34.54 -16.01
N LYS A 2 -1.24 -34.98 -15.52
CA LYS A 2 -0.45 -34.11 -14.62
C LYS A 2 0.04 -32.92 -15.43
N LEU A 3 -0.45 -31.75 -15.12
CA LEU A 3 -0.10 -30.46 -15.70
C LEU A 3 1.29 -29.93 -15.20
N VAL A 4 2.17 -30.85 -14.75
CA VAL A 4 3.45 -30.55 -14.12
C VAL A 4 4.55 -30.48 -15.18
N ASP A 5 5.39 -29.48 -15.11
CA ASP A 5 6.68 -29.25 -15.82
C ASP A 5 6.71 -28.80 -17.27
N GLY A 6 5.61 -28.80 -18.00
CA GLY A 6 5.56 -28.32 -19.40
C GLY A 6 4.71 -27.03 -19.60
N MET A 7 4.17 -26.46 -18.56
CA MET A 7 3.03 -25.54 -18.61
C MET A 7 3.35 -24.05 -18.81
N LYS A 8 4.49 -23.76 -19.33
CA LYS A 8 4.74 -22.47 -19.99
C LYS A 8 4.29 -22.48 -21.45
N ASP A 9 3.28 -23.30 -21.78
CA ASP A 9 2.76 -23.43 -23.14
C ASP A 9 1.65 -22.39 -23.36
N GLU A 10 1.99 -21.40 -24.15
CA GLU A 10 1.08 -20.32 -24.57
C GLU A 10 -0.21 -20.88 -25.23
N LYS A 11 -0.15 -22.05 -25.86
CA LYS A 11 -1.32 -22.71 -26.49
C LYS A 11 -2.29 -23.26 -25.47
N LEU A 12 -1.78 -23.85 -24.38
CA LEU A 12 -2.64 -24.30 -23.29
C LEU A 12 -3.24 -23.11 -22.55
N GLY A 13 -2.44 -22.06 -22.27
CA GLY A 13 -2.93 -20.81 -21.71
C GLY A 13 -4.04 -20.20 -22.58
N SER A 14 -3.87 -20.17 -23.90
CA SER A 14 -4.89 -19.71 -24.85
C SER A 14 -6.20 -20.50 -24.76
N ALA A 15 -6.12 -21.83 -24.67
CA ALA A 15 -7.31 -22.68 -24.51
C ALA A 15 -8.02 -22.43 -23.16
N ILE A 16 -7.26 -22.27 -22.07
CA ILE A 16 -7.80 -21.95 -20.75
C ILE A 16 -8.55 -20.61 -20.78
N LEU A 17 -7.93 -19.57 -21.34
CA LEU A 17 -8.54 -18.23 -21.38
C LEU A 17 -9.80 -18.20 -22.26
N TYR A 18 -9.81 -18.95 -23.36
CA TYR A 18 -11.00 -19.11 -24.19
C TYR A 18 -12.15 -19.80 -23.42
N CYS A 19 -11.86 -20.92 -22.77
CA CYS A 19 -12.87 -21.64 -21.98
C CYS A 19 -13.39 -20.79 -20.82
N PHE A 20 -12.53 -20.03 -20.15
CA PHE A 20 -12.91 -19.07 -19.13
C PHE A 20 -13.88 -18.01 -19.68
N THR A 21 -13.55 -17.42 -20.85
CA THR A 21 -14.42 -16.43 -21.50
C THR A 21 -15.78 -17.02 -21.86
N LYS A 22 -15.83 -18.28 -22.28
CA LYS A 22 -17.08 -18.97 -22.56
C LYS A 22 -18.00 -19.04 -21.33
N GLY A 23 -17.45 -19.28 -20.15
CA GLY A 23 -18.21 -19.29 -18.90
C GLY A 23 -18.60 -17.89 -18.39
N TYR A 24 -17.67 -16.94 -18.48
CA TYR A 24 -17.89 -15.58 -17.98
C TYR A 24 -18.80 -14.73 -18.89
N GLY A 25 -18.64 -14.88 -20.21
CA GLY A 25 -19.28 -14.04 -21.22
C GLY A 25 -18.38 -12.89 -21.67
N SER A 26 -18.69 -11.66 -21.30
CA SER A 26 -17.88 -10.47 -21.63
C SER A 26 -16.90 -10.16 -20.50
N VAL A 27 -15.62 -10.47 -20.68
CA VAL A 27 -14.58 -10.43 -19.64
C VAL A 27 -13.81 -9.11 -19.66
N PRO A 28 -13.69 -8.41 -18.50
CA PRO A 28 -12.72 -7.32 -18.37
C PRO A 28 -11.29 -7.82 -18.59
N MET A 29 -10.49 -7.08 -19.40
CA MET A 29 -9.13 -7.48 -19.77
C MET A 29 -8.25 -7.83 -18.56
N GLU A 30 -8.34 -7.01 -17.52
CA GLU A 30 -7.56 -7.16 -16.29
C GLU A 30 -7.79 -8.48 -15.54
N LEU A 31 -9.00 -9.08 -15.73
CA LEU A 31 -9.35 -10.31 -15.03
C LEU A 31 -8.59 -11.54 -15.57
N TYR A 32 -8.12 -11.50 -16.81
CA TYR A 32 -7.33 -12.60 -17.36
C TYR A 32 -6.04 -12.87 -16.58
N ASN A 33 -5.46 -11.86 -15.94
CA ASN A 33 -4.21 -12.00 -15.21
C ASN A 33 -4.30 -12.96 -14.04
N ILE A 34 -5.49 -13.14 -13.43
CA ILE A 34 -5.69 -14.05 -12.30
C ILE A 34 -6.12 -15.47 -12.71
N VAL A 35 -6.59 -15.65 -13.94
CA VAL A 35 -7.16 -16.94 -14.40
C VAL A 35 -6.11 -18.05 -14.40
N LEU A 36 -4.95 -17.82 -15.01
CA LEU A 36 -3.88 -18.81 -15.07
C LEU A 36 -3.29 -19.12 -13.69
N PRO A 37 -2.97 -18.12 -12.84
CA PRO A 37 -2.54 -18.38 -11.46
C PRO A 37 -3.50 -19.28 -10.68
N LEU A 38 -4.80 -19.04 -10.75
CA LEU A 38 -5.81 -19.86 -10.07
C LEU A 38 -5.85 -21.30 -10.62
N LEU A 39 -5.95 -21.46 -11.94
CA LEU A 39 -6.08 -22.77 -12.55
C LEU A 39 -4.78 -23.58 -12.61
N TYR A 40 -3.63 -22.93 -12.41
CA TYR A 40 -2.35 -23.61 -12.27
C TYR A 40 -2.10 -24.05 -10.83
N ASN A 41 -2.80 -23.49 -9.85
CA ASN A 41 -2.77 -24.02 -8.50
C ASN A 41 -3.51 -25.36 -8.45
N ASP A 42 -2.81 -26.44 -8.07
CA ASP A 42 -3.36 -27.79 -8.08
C ASP A 42 -4.57 -27.95 -7.17
N ILE A 43 -4.53 -27.36 -5.98
CA ILE A 43 -5.63 -27.42 -5.00
C ILE A 43 -6.88 -26.74 -5.57
N PHE A 44 -6.74 -25.52 -6.09
CA PHE A 44 -7.88 -24.81 -6.67
C PHE A 44 -8.48 -25.55 -7.86
N ARG A 45 -7.64 -26.03 -8.78
CA ARG A 45 -8.09 -26.75 -9.97
C ARG A 45 -8.87 -28.02 -9.63
N GLU A 46 -8.45 -28.78 -8.61
CA GLU A 46 -9.13 -30.02 -8.18
C GLU A 46 -10.44 -29.72 -7.46
N GLU A 47 -10.61 -28.53 -6.91
CA GLU A 47 -11.76 -28.18 -6.08
C GLU A 47 -12.78 -27.29 -6.79
N VAL A 48 -12.37 -26.47 -7.77
CA VAL A 48 -13.22 -25.44 -8.38
C VAL A 48 -14.55 -25.99 -8.92
N SER A 49 -14.55 -27.20 -9.48
CA SER A 49 -15.76 -27.84 -10.03
C SER A 49 -16.75 -28.33 -8.96
N LYS A 50 -16.38 -28.29 -7.68
CA LYS A 50 -17.25 -28.74 -6.56
C LYS A 50 -18.05 -27.60 -5.95
N PHE A 51 -17.78 -26.36 -6.35
CA PHE A 51 -18.39 -25.17 -5.82
C PHE A 51 -19.11 -24.36 -6.90
N ASN A 52 -20.13 -23.62 -6.48
CA ASN A 52 -20.85 -22.66 -7.33
C ASN A 52 -20.57 -21.20 -6.90
N ASP A 53 -19.76 -21.00 -5.87
CA ASP A 53 -19.40 -19.70 -5.31
C ASP A 53 -17.89 -19.62 -5.12
N PHE A 54 -17.29 -18.57 -5.68
CA PHE A 54 -15.84 -18.36 -5.65
C PHE A 54 -15.31 -18.19 -4.24
N SER A 55 -16.01 -17.43 -3.39
CA SER A 55 -15.58 -17.17 -2.01
C SER A 55 -15.55 -18.46 -1.18
N LEU A 56 -16.53 -19.34 -1.36
CA LEU A 56 -16.56 -20.64 -0.68
C LEU A 56 -15.45 -21.56 -1.16
N CYS A 57 -15.17 -21.56 -2.47
CA CYS A 57 -14.05 -22.32 -3.05
C CYS A 57 -12.71 -21.86 -2.48
N VAL A 58 -12.46 -20.56 -2.48
CA VAL A 58 -11.23 -19.95 -1.91
C VAL A 58 -11.07 -20.30 -0.44
N LYS A 59 -12.14 -20.16 0.36
CA LYS A 59 -12.11 -20.51 1.78
C LYS A 59 -11.74 -21.97 2.01
N PHE A 60 -12.33 -22.88 1.23
CA PHE A 60 -12.00 -24.30 1.31
C PHE A 60 -10.54 -24.60 0.92
N CYS A 61 -10.03 -23.93 -0.12
CA CYS A 61 -8.61 -24.05 -0.50
C CYS A 61 -7.69 -23.57 0.61
N LEU A 62 -8.02 -22.47 1.30
CA LEU A 62 -7.27 -21.98 2.47
C LEU A 62 -7.31 -22.94 3.65
N GLU A 63 -8.42 -23.64 3.90
CA GLU A 63 -8.51 -24.68 4.92
C GLU A 63 -7.58 -25.87 4.63
N LYS A 64 -7.36 -26.18 3.32
CA LYS A 64 -6.43 -27.23 2.89
C LYS A 64 -4.97 -26.79 2.91
N ASP A 65 -4.68 -25.56 2.52
CA ASP A 65 -3.35 -24.99 2.49
C ASP A 65 -3.40 -23.50 2.84
N ALA A 66 -2.91 -23.16 4.01
CA ALA A 66 -2.86 -21.78 4.48
C ALA A 66 -2.01 -20.85 3.60
N LYS A 67 -1.14 -21.41 2.71
CA LYS A 67 -0.34 -20.65 1.75
C LYS A 67 -0.98 -20.55 0.36
N PHE A 68 -2.20 -21.04 0.20
CA PHE A 68 -2.90 -21.05 -1.09
C PHE A 68 -2.90 -19.66 -1.75
N VAL A 69 -3.33 -18.62 -1.03
CA VAL A 69 -3.41 -17.26 -1.58
C VAL A 69 -2.02 -16.72 -1.93
N ASP A 70 -1.04 -16.92 -1.04
CA ASP A 70 0.34 -16.49 -1.30
C ASP A 70 0.87 -17.13 -2.59
N SER A 71 0.63 -18.43 -2.79
CA SER A 71 1.06 -19.14 -3.99
C SER A 71 0.39 -18.65 -5.27
N VAL A 72 -0.90 -18.28 -5.20
CA VAL A 72 -1.63 -17.69 -6.34
C VAL A 72 -1.11 -16.29 -6.67
N LEU A 73 -0.86 -15.46 -5.65
CA LEU A 73 -0.35 -14.09 -5.83
C LEU A 73 1.10 -14.06 -6.34
N GLU A 74 1.96 -14.97 -5.85
CA GLU A 74 3.32 -15.13 -6.38
C GLU A 74 3.34 -15.53 -7.86
N GLU A 75 2.42 -16.39 -8.30
CA GLU A 75 2.31 -16.77 -9.70
C GLU A 75 1.71 -15.67 -10.60
N LEU A 76 1.01 -14.68 -10.03
CA LEU A 76 0.41 -13.60 -10.79
C LEU A 76 1.45 -12.80 -11.58
N ASP A 77 2.50 -12.35 -10.91
CA ASP A 77 3.61 -11.63 -11.55
C ASP A 77 4.38 -12.53 -12.52
N ARG A 78 4.56 -13.81 -12.15
CA ARG A 78 5.33 -14.77 -12.94
C ARG A 78 4.65 -15.18 -14.24
N LEU A 79 3.32 -15.22 -14.25
CA LEU A 79 2.53 -15.67 -15.40
C LEU A 79 2.02 -14.51 -16.27
N ASP A 80 2.27 -13.25 -15.92
CA ASP A 80 1.79 -12.09 -16.68
C ASP A 80 2.24 -12.13 -18.15
N GLU A 81 3.52 -12.41 -18.42
CA GLU A 81 4.03 -12.52 -19.79
C GLU A 81 3.39 -13.67 -20.58
N ILE A 82 3.13 -14.81 -19.91
CA ILE A 82 2.47 -15.98 -20.54
C ILE A 82 1.01 -15.66 -20.80
N THR A 83 0.32 -14.99 -19.88
CA THR A 83 -1.07 -14.55 -20.04
C THR A 83 -1.20 -13.61 -21.24
N ASN A 84 -0.32 -12.62 -21.35
CA ASN A 84 -0.34 -11.68 -22.47
C ASN A 84 -0.08 -12.35 -23.82
N ARG A 85 0.85 -13.31 -23.88
CA ARG A 85 1.10 -14.10 -25.11
C ARG A 85 -0.07 -15.02 -25.45
N ALA A 86 -0.67 -15.66 -24.46
CA ALA A 86 -1.84 -16.52 -24.64
C ALA A 86 -3.05 -15.73 -25.14
N LEU A 87 -3.29 -14.53 -24.61
CA LEU A 87 -4.30 -13.59 -25.12
C LEU A 87 -4.02 -13.19 -26.57
N GLY A 88 -2.74 -12.88 -26.90
CA GLY A 88 -2.33 -12.59 -28.26
C GLY A 88 -2.66 -13.72 -29.22
N LEU A 89 -2.43 -14.97 -28.85
CA LEU A 89 -2.78 -16.14 -29.67
C LEU A 89 -4.28 -16.30 -29.87
N THR A 90 -5.10 -16.10 -28.81
CA THR A 90 -6.57 -16.17 -28.93
C THR A 90 -7.13 -15.10 -29.87
N LEU A 91 -6.58 -13.90 -29.82
CA LEU A 91 -6.96 -12.82 -30.73
C LEU A 91 -6.54 -13.09 -32.18
N LEU A 92 -5.32 -13.59 -32.41
CA LEU A 92 -4.83 -13.96 -33.74
C LEU A 92 -5.64 -15.09 -34.36
N ASN A 93 -6.06 -16.05 -33.57
CA ASN A 93 -6.91 -17.15 -34.02
C ASN A 93 -8.37 -16.74 -34.20
N LYS A 94 -8.76 -15.53 -33.85
CA LYS A 94 -10.14 -15.02 -33.85
C LYS A 94 -11.10 -15.82 -32.92
N ASP A 95 -10.55 -16.47 -31.92
CA ASP A 95 -11.34 -17.19 -30.90
C ASP A 95 -11.98 -16.19 -29.92
N LEU A 96 -11.33 -15.03 -29.73
CA LEU A 96 -11.84 -13.91 -28.93
C LEU A 96 -11.86 -12.62 -29.78
N SER A 97 -12.78 -11.71 -29.43
CA SER A 97 -12.83 -10.36 -29.95
C SER A 97 -12.72 -9.34 -28.82
N PHE A 98 -12.15 -8.20 -29.11
CA PHE A 98 -11.89 -7.12 -28.16
C PHE A 98 -12.69 -5.87 -28.53
N GLU A 99 -13.43 -5.32 -27.57
CA GLU A 99 -14.13 -4.05 -27.69
C GLU A 99 -13.34 -2.95 -26.98
N ILE A 100 -12.91 -1.94 -27.75
CA ILE A 100 -11.96 -0.91 -27.29
C ILE A 100 -12.59 0.01 -26.23
N ASN A 101 -13.90 0.27 -26.28
CA ASN A 101 -14.52 1.28 -25.44
C ASN A 101 -14.63 0.88 -23.96
N ASP A 102 -14.74 -0.43 -23.66
CA ASP A 102 -14.94 -0.93 -22.30
C ASP A 102 -13.82 -1.86 -21.84
N SER A 103 -12.76 -2.04 -22.63
CA SER A 103 -11.66 -3.00 -22.37
C SER A 103 -12.19 -4.43 -22.09
N ILE A 104 -13.20 -4.84 -22.85
CA ILE A 104 -13.90 -6.10 -22.66
C ILE A 104 -13.53 -7.08 -23.79
N MET A 105 -13.33 -8.34 -23.42
CA MET A 105 -13.15 -9.45 -24.37
C MET A 105 -14.40 -10.31 -24.44
N THR A 106 -14.84 -10.62 -25.66
CA THR A 106 -15.97 -11.51 -25.89
C THR A 106 -15.53 -12.74 -26.68
N GLY A 107 -15.98 -13.93 -26.25
CA GLY A 107 -15.71 -15.17 -26.94
C GLY A 107 -16.61 -15.34 -28.17
N ASN A 108 -16.03 -15.44 -29.37
CA ASN A 108 -16.73 -15.88 -30.55
C ASN A 108 -16.80 -17.42 -30.57
N CYS A 109 -17.99 -17.98 -30.39
CA CYS A 109 -18.21 -19.42 -30.43
C CYS A 109 -17.94 -20.00 -31.83
N ASN A 110 -16.70 -20.39 -32.09
CA ASN A 110 -16.40 -21.30 -33.16
C ASN A 110 -15.83 -22.60 -32.58
N PRO A 111 -16.63 -23.69 -32.48
CA PRO A 111 -16.33 -24.85 -31.62
C PRO A 111 -15.33 -25.84 -32.22
N SER A 112 -14.51 -25.46 -33.17
CA SER A 112 -13.62 -26.41 -33.84
C SER A 112 -12.27 -26.49 -33.12
N LYS A 113 -12.10 -27.49 -32.25
CA LYS A 113 -10.81 -28.05 -31.80
C LYS A 113 -10.24 -27.65 -30.43
N ILE A 114 -10.97 -27.04 -29.52
CA ILE A 114 -10.43 -26.72 -28.19
C ILE A 114 -10.90 -27.78 -27.18
N LEU A 115 -9.97 -28.31 -26.40
CA LEU A 115 -10.26 -29.12 -25.22
C LEU A 115 -11.25 -28.36 -24.33
N ASP A 116 -12.41 -28.99 -24.04
CA ASP A 116 -13.32 -28.45 -23.03
C ASP A 116 -12.63 -28.58 -21.68
N LEU A 117 -12.12 -27.47 -21.18
CA LEU A 117 -11.54 -27.33 -19.84
C LEU A 117 -12.67 -26.87 -18.91
N ASN A 118 -13.42 -27.86 -18.39
CA ASN A 118 -14.58 -27.60 -17.53
C ASN A 118 -14.25 -26.67 -16.36
N GLU A 119 -13.08 -26.84 -15.75
CA GLU A 119 -12.64 -26.01 -14.64
C GLU A 119 -12.52 -24.53 -15.02
N ALA A 120 -12.06 -24.24 -16.22
CA ALA A 120 -11.96 -22.86 -16.72
C ALA A 120 -13.34 -22.25 -17.01
N ILE A 121 -14.26 -23.04 -17.56
CA ILE A 121 -15.66 -22.62 -17.79
C ILE A 121 -16.35 -22.31 -16.46
N ILE A 122 -16.25 -23.23 -15.50
CA ILE A 122 -16.83 -23.07 -14.16
C ILE A 122 -16.27 -21.84 -13.45
N LEU A 123 -14.94 -21.62 -13.51
CA LEU A 123 -14.34 -20.42 -12.97
C LEU A 123 -14.92 -19.17 -13.64
N GLY A 124 -15.10 -19.17 -14.95
CA GLY A 124 -15.73 -18.06 -15.67
C GLY A 124 -17.15 -17.79 -15.17
N GLU A 125 -17.97 -18.82 -15.00
CA GLU A 125 -19.32 -18.70 -14.46
C GLU A 125 -19.34 -18.18 -13.03
N MET A 126 -18.43 -18.65 -12.16
CA MET A 126 -18.30 -18.21 -10.77
C MET A 126 -17.84 -16.74 -10.64
N LEU A 127 -17.07 -16.26 -11.60
CA LEU A 127 -16.58 -14.88 -11.62
C LEU A 127 -17.44 -13.93 -12.47
N ALA A 128 -18.48 -14.42 -13.12
CA ALA A 128 -19.33 -13.60 -13.97
C ALA A 128 -19.85 -12.35 -13.23
N GLY A 129 -19.61 -11.18 -13.82
CA GLY A 129 -19.95 -9.88 -13.24
C GLY A 129 -19.00 -9.35 -12.16
N LYS A 130 -17.90 -10.06 -11.84
CA LYS A 130 -16.87 -9.59 -10.90
C LYS A 130 -15.71 -8.89 -11.65
N SER A 131 -15.17 -7.85 -11.06
CA SER A 131 -13.91 -7.23 -11.51
C SER A 131 -12.69 -7.96 -10.92
N LEU A 132 -11.48 -7.67 -11.43
CA LEU A 132 -10.23 -8.15 -10.82
C LEU A 132 -10.13 -7.69 -9.36
N SER A 133 -10.58 -6.48 -9.04
CA SER A 133 -10.59 -5.96 -7.67
C SER A 133 -11.46 -6.82 -6.75
N ASP A 134 -12.65 -7.24 -7.19
CA ASP A 134 -13.54 -8.11 -6.41
C ASP A 134 -12.90 -9.48 -6.13
N VAL A 135 -12.21 -10.04 -7.14
CA VAL A 135 -11.53 -11.34 -7.00
C VAL A 135 -10.36 -11.24 -6.02
N ILE A 136 -9.55 -10.19 -6.12
CA ILE A 136 -8.45 -9.94 -5.18
C ILE A 136 -8.97 -9.73 -3.76
N GLU A 137 -10.06 -8.98 -3.60
CA GLU A 137 -10.70 -8.78 -2.30
C GLU A 137 -11.14 -10.10 -1.67
N ILE A 138 -11.73 -11.01 -2.47
CA ILE A 138 -12.11 -12.34 -2.00
C ILE A 138 -10.89 -13.19 -1.61
N LEU A 139 -9.84 -13.18 -2.42
CA LEU A 139 -8.60 -13.91 -2.13
C LEU A 139 -7.93 -13.42 -0.85
N GLN A 140 -8.02 -12.14 -0.58
CA GLN A 140 -7.39 -11.48 0.56
C GLN A 140 -8.34 -11.22 1.73
N ALA A 141 -9.59 -11.73 1.69
CA ALA A 141 -10.60 -11.48 2.72
C ALA A 141 -10.13 -11.90 4.13
N ASP A 142 -9.27 -12.90 4.22
CA ASP A 142 -8.67 -13.33 5.48
C ASP A 142 -7.39 -12.56 5.84
N PHE A 143 -6.84 -11.72 4.94
CA PHE A 143 -5.68 -10.89 5.22
C PHE A 143 -6.11 -9.55 5.84
N LYS A 144 -5.98 -9.47 7.15
CA LYS A 144 -6.53 -8.36 7.95
C LYS A 144 -5.47 -7.32 8.26
N ILE A 145 -5.75 -6.09 7.85
CA ILE A 145 -4.93 -4.92 8.13
C ILE A 145 -5.67 -4.02 9.11
N VAL A 146 -5.06 -3.72 10.25
CA VAL A 146 -5.64 -2.86 11.28
C VAL A 146 -4.82 -1.58 11.41
N PHE A 147 -5.46 -0.42 11.26
CA PHE A 147 -4.87 0.87 11.53
C PHE A 147 -5.44 1.43 12.84
N LEU A 148 -4.60 1.67 13.84
CA LEU A 148 -5.04 1.96 15.21
C LEU A 148 -5.34 3.44 15.47
N ASP A 149 -4.70 4.38 14.75
CA ASP A 149 -4.68 5.81 15.11
C ASP A 149 -4.59 6.72 13.87
N SER A 150 -5.55 6.59 12.96
CA SER A 150 -5.54 7.33 11.69
C SER A 150 -5.69 8.85 11.88
N GLU A 151 -6.21 9.33 13.01
CA GLU A 151 -6.28 10.77 13.32
C GLU A 151 -4.92 11.45 13.35
N THR A 152 -3.84 10.65 13.54
CA THR A 152 -2.46 11.16 13.55
C THR A 152 -1.92 11.48 12.17
N LEU A 153 -2.66 11.12 11.13
CA LEU A 153 -2.44 11.51 9.74
C LEU A 153 -3.43 12.62 9.36
N GLY A 154 -3.13 13.40 8.35
CA GLY A 154 -4.07 14.42 7.87
C GLY A 154 -5.32 13.82 7.22
N ASP A 155 -6.37 14.63 7.08
CA ASP A 155 -7.64 14.23 6.45
C ASP A 155 -7.52 14.04 4.92
N ASP A 156 -6.37 14.37 4.35
CA ASP A 156 -6.03 14.27 2.93
C ASP A 156 -5.44 12.92 2.52
N ILE A 157 -5.35 11.94 3.45
CA ILE A 157 -4.79 10.64 3.16
C ILE A 157 -5.81 9.72 2.50
N ASP A 158 -5.49 9.27 1.29
CA ASP A 158 -6.27 8.27 0.56
C ASP A 158 -5.86 6.83 0.94
N PHE A 159 -6.77 6.11 1.60
CA PHE A 159 -6.57 4.72 1.99
C PHE A 159 -7.00 3.70 0.90
N MET A 160 -7.45 4.14 -0.28
CA MET A 160 -7.91 3.24 -1.35
C MET A 160 -6.81 2.24 -1.77
N LYS A 161 -5.54 2.69 -1.79
CA LYS A 161 -4.42 1.80 -2.10
C LYS A 161 -4.22 0.73 -1.03
N LEU A 162 -4.43 1.07 0.25
CA LEU A 162 -4.33 0.13 1.35
C LEU A 162 -5.44 -0.92 1.29
N LYS A 163 -6.67 -0.50 0.97
CA LYS A 163 -7.84 -1.39 0.83
C LYS A 163 -7.68 -2.45 -0.27
N LYS A 164 -6.80 -2.20 -1.25
CA LYS A 164 -6.48 -3.19 -2.28
C LYS A 164 -5.56 -4.32 -1.79
N LEU A 165 -4.98 -4.19 -0.60
CA LEU A 165 -4.03 -5.16 -0.05
C LEU A 165 -4.68 -6.17 0.90
N GLY A 166 -5.92 -5.96 1.34
CA GLY A 166 -6.61 -6.84 2.27
C GLY A 166 -7.83 -6.19 2.93
N ALA A 167 -8.45 -6.92 3.84
CA ALA A 167 -9.55 -6.42 4.67
C ALA A 167 -9.03 -5.38 5.68
N VAL A 168 -9.26 -4.10 5.39
CA VAL A 168 -8.71 -2.99 6.18
C VAL A 168 -9.75 -2.49 7.18
N THR A 169 -9.39 -2.50 8.46
CA THR A 169 -10.13 -1.83 9.53
C THR A 169 -9.34 -0.60 9.97
N ILE A 170 -9.94 0.58 9.89
CA ILE A 170 -9.31 1.85 10.27
C ILE A 170 -10.02 2.40 11.49
N TYR A 171 -9.28 2.54 12.57
CA TYR A 171 -9.74 3.25 13.77
C TYR A 171 -9.17 4.66 13.75
N HIS A 172 -10.05 5.64 13.99
CA HIS A 172 -9.62 7.04 14.10
C HIS A 172 -8.76 7.21 15.35
N GLN A 173 -9.25 6.68 16.49
CA GLN A 173 -8.56 6.60 17.78
C GLN A 173 -8.70 5.20 18.37
N THR A 174 -7.74 4.79 19.19
CA THR A 174 -7.76 3.52 19.92
C THR A 174 -7.37 3.76 21.38
N ASP A 175 -8.18 3.34 22.32
CA ASP A 175 -7.80 3.37 23.71
C ASP A 175 -6.82 2.22 24.01
N LYS A 176 -5.98 2.40 25.03
CA LYS A 176 -4.91 1.44 25.34
C LYS A 176 -5.45 0.04 25.66
N ASP A 177 -6.57 -0.06 26.30
CA ASP A 177 -7.24 -1.31 26.66
C ASP A 177 -7.93 -2.00 25.47
N GLU A 178 -8.20 -1.28 24.39
CA GLU A 178 -8.78 -1.83 23.17
C GLU A 178 -7.75 -2.40 22.17
N ILE A 179 -6.46 -2.02 22.32
CA ILE A 179 -5.41 -2.42 21.37
C ILE A 179 -5.42 -3.93 21.17
N LYS A 180 -5.37 -4.72 22.26
CA LYS A 180 -5.31 -6.18 22.19
C LYS A 180 -6.46 -6.79 21.39
N SER A 181 -7.68 -6.37 21.69
CA SER A 181 -8.88 -6.88 21.03
C SER A 181 -8.93 -6.51 19.55
N ARG A 182 -8.48 -5.28 19.20
CA ARG A 182 -8.48 -4.79 17.83
C ARG A 182 -7.47 -5.49 16.94
N ILE A 183 -6.30 -5.89 17.49
CA ILE A 183 -5.22 -6.50 16.70
C ILE A 183 -5.18 -8.03 16.78
N GLN A 184 -6.00 -8.67 17.61
CA GLN A 184 -5.96 -10.10 17.88
C GLN A 184 -5.94 -10.98 16.64
N ASN A 185 -6.68 -10.60 15.60
CA ASN A 185 -6.78 -11.34 14.34
C ASN A 185 -6.09 -10.60 13.17
N ALA A 186 -5.25 -9.61 13.45
CA ALA A 186 -4.57 -8.84 12.43
C ALA A 186 -3.35 -9.58 11.87
N ASN A 187 -3.14 -9.48 10.56
CA ASN A 187 -1.90 -9.89 9.90
C ASN A 187 -0.92 -8.72 9.81
N VAL A 188 -1.46 -7.49 9.68
CA VAL A 188 -0.71 -6.24 9.66
C VAL A 188 -1.33 -5.26 10.63
N VAL A 189 -0.50 -4.61 11.43
CA VAL A 189 -0.89 -3.49 12.29
C VAL A 189 -0.17 -2.24 11.82
N ILE A 190 -0.91 -1.16 11.66
CA ILE A 190 -0.39 0.17 11.33
C ILE A 190 -0.66 1.07 12.52
N THR A 191 0.35 1.79 12.99
CA THR A 191 0.21 2.75 14.09
C THR A 191 1.22 3.89 13.95
N ASN A 192 0.93 5.02 14.56
CA ASN A 192 1.85 6.13 14.70
C ASN A 192 2.32 6.30 16.15
N LYS A 193 1.40 6.23 17.11
CA LYS A 193 1.66 6.66 18.49
C LYS A 193 1.51 5.56 19.53
N HIS A 194 0.75 4.50 19.26
CA HIS A 194 0.54 3.47 20.26
C HIS A 194 1.81 2.68 20.54
N TYR A 195 2.04 2.40 21.82
CA TYR A 195 3.07 1.46 22.22
C TYR A 195 2.60 0.03 21.95
N LEU A 196 3.45 -0.75 21.28
CA LEU A 196 3.21 -2.15 20.98
C LEU A 196 4.40 -2.97 21.50
N GLY A 197 4.25 -3.54 22.67
CA GLY A 197 5.20 -4.45 23.29
C GLY A 197 4.65 -5.87 23.40
N GLU A 198 5.35 -6.71 24.14
CA GLU A 198 4.95 -8.10 24.39
C GLU A 198 3.51 -8.21 24.88
N GLU A 199 3.11 -7.34 25.82
CA GLU A 199 1.76 -7.39 26.41
C GLU A 199 0.67 -7.16 25.37
N GLU A 200 0.87 -6.25 24.41
CA GLU A 200 -0.11 -5.94 23.37
C GLU A 200 -0.09 -6.99 22.26
N LEU A 201 1.09 -7.56 21.93
CA LEU A 201 1.30 -8.35 20.71
C LEU A 201 1.20 -9.87 20.93
N LYS A 202 1.36 -10.37 22.17
CA LYS A 202 1.47 -11.82 22.44
C LYS A 202 0.28 -12.67 22.00
N ASP A 203 -0.91 -12.08 21.95
CA ASP A 203 -2.15 -12.77 21.59
C ASP A 203 -2.50 -12.58 20.07
N ALA A 204 -1.73 -11.77 19.35
CA ALA A 204 -1.91 -11.54 17.91
C ALA A 204 -1.13 -12.59 17.10
N LEU A 205 -1.55 -13.85 17.15
CA LEU A 205 -0.81 -15.01 16.62
C LEU A 205 -0.59 -15.00 15.11
N GLN A 206 -1.42 -14.26 14.38
CA GLN A 206 -1.34 -14.14 12.91
C GLN A 206 -0.54 -12.92 12.46
N LEU A 207 -0.09 -12.08 13.39
CA LEU A 207 0.60 -10.84 13.08
C LEU A 207 1.98 -11.10 12.45
N LYS A 208 2.22 -10.54 11.27
CA LYS A 208 3.47 -10.65 10.51
C LYS A 208 4.21 -9.34 10.37
N LEU A 209 3.49 -8.22 10.38
CA LEU A 209 4.05 -6.92 10.07
C LEU A 209 3.44 -5.83 10.96
N VAL A 210 4.31 -4.99 11.52
CA VAL A 210 3.95 -3.73 12.16
C VAL A 210 4.54 -2.58 11.33
N CYS A 211 3.68 -1.68 10.85
CA CYS A 211 4.06 -0.47 10.13
C CYS A 211 3.90 0.75 11.03
N VAL A 212 4.99 1.48 11.25
CA VAL A 212 4.95 2.75 11.99
C VAL A 212 4.92 3.91 11.00
N THR A 213 3.86 4.73 11.04
CA THR A 213 3.69 5.89 10.13
C THR A 213 4.53 7.11 10.57
N ALA A 214 5.70 6.83 11.15
CA ALA A 214 6.67 7.82 11.60
C ALA A 214 8.09 7.35 11.31
N THR A 215 9.08 8.23 11.53
CA THR A 215 10.51 7.86 11.41
C THR A 215 11.00 7.10 12.64
N GLY A 216 10.57 7.50 13.85
CA GLY A 216 10.95 6.82 15.09
C GLY A 216 10.12 5.57 15.33
N VAL A 217 10.73 4.55 15.92
CA VAL A 217 10.09 3.27 16.29
C VAL A 217 10.18 3.00 17.80
N ASN A 218 10.35 4.05 18.61
CA ASN A 218 10.53 3.93 20.07
C ASN A 218 9.29 3.38 20.77
N ASN A 219 8.15 3.44 20.10
CA ASN A 219 6.86 2.90 20.53
C ASN A 219 6.68 1.41 20.19
N ILE A 220 7.69 0.75 19.62
CA ILE A 220 7.62 -0.69 19.30
C ILE A 220 8.72 -1.43 20.05
N ASP A 221 8.37 -2.55 20.70
CA ASP A 221 9.35 -3.48 21.25
C ASP A 221 9.97 -4.31 20.13
N LEU A 222 11.09 -3.80 19.58
CA LEU A 222 11.80 -4.44 18.48
C LEU A 222 12.40 -5.80 18.87
N GLU A 223 12.77 -5.98 20.14
CA GLU A 223 13.31 -7.24 20.65
C GLU A 223 12.25 -8.34 20.67
N TYR A 224 11.07 -8.00 21.18
CA TYR A 224 9.93 -8.90 21.16
C TYR A 224 9.50 -9.23 19.72
N CYS A 225 9.31 -8.22 18.88
CA CYS A 225 8.94 -8.42 17.47
C CYS A 225 9.90 -9.38 16.75
N LYS A 226 11.21 -9.20 16.94
CA LYS A 226 12.23 -10.08 16.36
C LYS A 226 12.09 -11.52 16.85
N LYS A 227 11.84 -11.74 18.15
CA LYS A 227 11.64 -13.09 18.73
C LYS A 227 10.36 -13.75 18.22
N ALA A 228 9.31 -12.96 18.07
CA ALA A 228 7.99 -13.41 17.59
C ALA A 228 7.91 -13.57 16.05
N GLY A 229 8.97 -13.22 15.30
CA GLY A 229 8.98 -13.28 13.84
C GLY A 229 8.12 -12.18 13.18
N ILE A 230 7.86 -11.07 13.90
CA ILE A 230 7.11 -9.92 13.40
C ILE A 230 8.08 -8.93 12.78
N THR A 231 7.87 -8.60 11.51
CA THR A 231 8.64 -7.56 10.82
C THR A 231 8.17 -6.19 11.25
N VAL A 232 9.09 -5.23 11.44
CA VAL A 232 8.75 -3.85 11.75
C VAL A 232 9.29 -2.93 10.67
N CYS A 233 8.41 -2.11 10.08
CA CYS A 233 8.74 -1.11 9.07
C CYS A 233 8.37 0.29 9.54
N ASN A 234 9.14 1.28 9.08
CA ASN A 234 8.89 2.70 9.36
C ASN A 234 9.09 3.55 8.12
N VAL A 235 8.72 4.84 8.18
CA VAL A 235 8.88 5.77 7.05
C VAL A 235 10.12 6.64 7.29
N LYS A 236 11.21 6.36 6.56
CA LYS A 236 12.46 7.12 6.67
C LYS A 236 12.46 8.35 5.77
N GLY A 237 12.97 9.46 6.28
CA GLY A 237 13.31 10.65 5.49
C GLY A 237 12.15 11.51 5.00
N TYR A 238 10.88 11.12 5.22
CA TYR A 238 9.71 11.85 4.71
C TYR A 238 9.63 13.29 5.23
N SER A 239 10.03 13.52 6.46
CA SER A 239 9.91 14.82 7.15
C SER A 239 11.15 15.71 7.05
N THR A 240 12.25 15.23 6.43
CA THR A 240 13.54 15.93 6.42
C THR A 240 13.43 17.37 5.92
N ASN A 241 12.77 17.57 4.78
CA ASN A 241 12.60 18.92 4.21
C ASN A 241 11.62 19.77 5.03
N ALA A 242 10.50 19.19 5.46
CA ALA A 242 9.47 19.90 6.23
C ALA A 242 10.02 20.38 7.59
N VAL A 243 10.72 19.51 8.32
CA VAL A 243 11.32 19.89 9.62
C VAL A 243 12.41 20.94 9.45
N ALA A 244 13.29 20.80 8.46
CA ALA A 244 14.30 21.81 8.18
C ALA A 244 13.68 23.17 7.83
N GLN A 245 12.67 23.18 6.94
CA GLN A 245 11.92 24.39 6.58
C GLN A 245 11.28 25.05 7.82
N HIS A 246 10.60 24.26 8.64
CA HIS A 246 9.93 24.77 9.84
C HIS A 246 10.91 25.32 10.86
N THR A 247 12.09 24.69 11.01
CA THR A 247 13.17 25.19 11.87
C THR A 247 13.56 26.62 11.50
N PHE A 248 13.76 26.91 10.21
CA PHE A 248 14.10 28.26 9.75
C PHE A 248 12.89 29.19 9.79
N ALA A 249 11.67 28.73 9.53
CA ALA A 249 10.47 29.56 9.65
C ALA A 249 10.32 30.11 11.06
N LEU A 250 10.44 29.26 12.09
CA LEU A 250 10.36 29.66 13.49
C LEU A 250 11.50 30.62 13.88
N LEU A 251 12.74 30.31 13.48
CA LEU A 251 13.88 31.17 13.79
C LEU A 251 13.74 32.55 13.15
N LEU A 252 13.43 32.59 11.84
CA LEU A 252 13.32 33.85 11.12
C LEU A 252 12.16 34.71 11.63
N ASP A 253 11.06 34.10 12.03
CA ASP A 253 9.92 34.82 12.65
C ASP A 253 10.37 35.51 13.94
N LEU A 254 11.08 34.80 14.81
CA LEU A 254 11.61 35.34 16.06
C LEU A 254 12.70 36.40 15.81
N TYR A 255 13.63 36.16 14.89
CA TYR A 255 14.75 37.05 14.61
C TYR A 255 14.32 38.36 13.97
N ASN A 256 13.44 38.29 12.97
CA ASN A 256 12.95 39.43 12.22
C ASN A 256 11.78 40.12 12.90
N LYS A 257 11.28 39.59 14.04
CA LYS A 257 10.13 40.18 14.77
C LYS A 257 8.88 40.31 13.90
N ASN A 258 8.62 39.32 13.01
CA ASN A 258 7.57 39.42 12.02
C ASN A 258 6.19 39.70 12.66
N HIS A 259 5.87 39.03 13.77
CA HIS A 259 4.64 39.26 14.50
C HIS A 259 4.46 40.71 14.98
N TYR A 260 5.53 41.32 15.50
CA TYR A 260 5.52 42.72 15.93
C TYR A 260 5.30 43.66 14.75
N TYR A 261 6.06 43.51 13.66
CA TYR A 261 5.93 44.39 12.50
C TYR A 261 4.61 44.19 11.75
N HIS A 262 4.05 43.00 11.74
CA HIS A 262 2.70 42.73 11.23
C HIS A 262 1.67 43.56 12.02
N GLY A 263 1.66 43.49 13.36
CA GLY A 263 0.77 44.28 14.17
C GLY A 263 0.98 45.81 14.04
N TYR A 264 2.22 46.25 13.83
CA TYR A 264 2.54 47.66 13.59
C TYR A 264 1.94 48.17 12.28
N ILE A 265 1.94 47.36 11.23
CA ILE A 265 1.32 47.69 9.92
C ILE A 265 -0.20 47.66 10.03
N ASP A 266 -0.78 46.61 10.59
CA ASP A 266 -2.20 46.41 10.71
C ASP A 266 -2.89 47.48 11.54
N SER A 267 -2.22 47.99 12.54
CA SER A 267 -2.76 49.13 13.35
C SER A 267 -2.71 50.48 12.64
N GLY A 268 -2.25 50.55 11.38
CA GLY A 268 -2.12 51.78 10.61
C GLY A 268 -0.95 52.68 11.02
N ASN A 269 -0.11 52.28 11.99
CA ASN A 269 1.03 53.06 12.46
C ASN A 269 2.05 53.32 11.35
N TYR A 270 2.25 52.38 10.44
CA TYR A 270 3.13 52.56 9.29
C TYR A 270 2.59 53.62 8.33
N SER A 271 1.32 53.55 7.99
CA SER A 271 0.66 54.50 7.05
C SER A 271 0.62 55.94 7.59
N SER A 272 0.59 56.10 8.92
CA SER A 272 0.58 57.41 9.57
C SER A 272 1.96 57.96 9.89
N SER A 273 2.99 57.16 9.69
CA SER A 273 4.40 57.55 9.98
C SER A 273 4.93 58.48 8.90
N SER A 274 5.68 59.51 9.34
CA SER A 274 6.42 60.38 8.42
C SER A 274 7.74 59.76 7.91
N MET A 275 8.14 58.62 8.50
CA MET A 275 9.36 57.85 8.11
C MET A 275 9.00 56.61 7.36
N PHE A 276 9.77 56.30 6.35
CA PHE A 276 9.63 55.03 5.57
C PHE A 276 10.19 53.79 6.28
N THR A 277 10.77 53.97 7.48
CA THR A 277 11.33 52.90 8.33
C THR A 277 10.76 53.00 9.74
N HIS A 278 10.68 51.86 10.43
CA HIS A 278 10.35 51.78 11.85
C HIS A 278 11.47 51.08 12.60
N LEU A 279 12.08 51.77 13.56
CA LEU A 279 13.24 51.28 14.33
C LEU A 279 12.85 50.86 15.76
N GLY A 280 11.60 50.39 15.96
CA GLY A 280 11.08 50.04 17.27
C GLY A 280 11.76 48.85 17.93
N HIS A 281 12.26 47.93 17.13
CA HIS A 281 13.03 46.79 17.60
C HIS A 281 14.28 46.57 16.76
N THR A 282 15.36 46.24 17.43
CA THR A 282 16.58 45.75 16.79
C THR A 282 16.38 44.30 16.37
N PHE A 283 16.89 43.95 15.22
CA PHE A 283 17.01 42.56 14.77
C PHE A 283 18.49 42.28 14.45
N HIS A 284 18.81 41.02 14.28
CA HIS A 284 20.16 40.57 14.03
C HIS A 284 20.22 39.73 12.77
N GLU A 285 21.26 39.87 11.98
CA GLU A 285 21.56 39.00 10.87
C GLU A 285 22.07 37.64 11.35
N LEU A 286 21.82 36.60 10.61
CA LEU A 286 22.34 35.24 10.85
C LEU A 286 23.80 35.10 10.42
N ALA A 287 24.25 35.94 9.50
CA ALA A 287 25.61 35.92 9.00
C ALA A 287 26.65 36.00 10.12
N ASN A 288 27.67 35.15 10.05
CA ASN A 288 28.75 35.00 11.03
C ASN A 288 28.32 34.49 12.43
N LYS A 289 27.05 34.17 12.66
CA LYS A 289 26.59 33.53 13.89
C LYS A 289 26.99 32.05 13.92
N THR A 290 27.17 31.52 15.12
CA THR A 290 27.40 30.09 15.31
C THR A 290 26.08 29.38 15.39
N TRP A 291 25.89 28.36 14.53
CA TRP A 291 24.73 27.47 14.53
C TRP A 291 25.13 26.12 15.10
N GLY A 292 24.66 25.79 16.30
CA GLY A 292 24.91 24.51 16.95
C GLY A 292 23.85 23.48 16.57
N ILE A 293 24.26 22.27 16.18
CA ILE A 293 23.37 21.15 15.85
C ILE A 293 23.70 19.97 16.76
N VAL A 294 22.68 19.44 17.46
CA VAL A 294 22.78 18.18 18.18
C VAL A 294 22.10 17.11 17.35
N GLY A 295 22.89 16.17 16.80
CA GLY A 295 22.44 15.14 15.89
C GLY A 295 22.62 15.50 14.40
N MET A 296 23.62 14.92 13.75
CA MET A 296 23.94 15.17 12.33
C MET A 296 23.34 14.06 11.41
N GLY A 297 22.08 13.68 11.66
CA GLY A 297 21.28 12.83 10.78
C GLY A 297 20.80 13.58 9.52
N ASP A 298 19.79 13.03 8.80
CA ASP A 298 19.28 13.64 7.56
C ASP A 298 18.76 15.07 7.78
N ILE A 299 17.99 15.27 8.86
CA ILE A 299 17.46 16.60 9.23
C ILE A 299 18.61 17.55 9.59
N GLY A 300 19.53 17.09 10.45
CA GLY A 300 20.67 17.92 10.88
C GLY A 300 21.53 18.35 9.70
N ARG A 301 21.83 17.46 8.76
CA ARG A 301 22.56 17.79 7.52
C ARG A 301 21.82 18.80 6.66
N LYS A 302 20.49 18.66 6.54
CA LYS A 302 19.69 19.60 5.77
C LYS A 302 19.68 20.99 6.41
N VAL A 303 19.50 21.05 7.74
CA VAL A 303 19.57 22.29 8.52
C VAL A 303 20.97 22.94 8.40
N ALA A 304 22.04 22.15 8.50
CA ALA A 304 23.40 22.61 8.32
C ALA A 304 23.65 23.29 6.98
N ALA A 305 23.17 22.67 5.89
CA ALA A 305 23.30 23.21 4.54
C ALA A 305 22.59 24.58 4.40
N ILE A 306 21.39 24.71 4.96
CA ILE A 306 20.61 25.96 4.91
C ILE A 306 21.26 27.02 5.79
N ALA A 307 21.73 26.66 7.01
CA ALA A 307 22.43 27.59 7.89
C ALA A 307 23.73 28.12 7.24
N SER A 308 24.46 27.26 6.54
CA SER A 308 25.65 27.69 5.78
C SER A 308 25.30 28.67 4.64
N ALA A 309 24.12 28.52 4.01
CA ALA A 309 23.65 29.47 2.99
C ALA A 309 23.27 30.84 3.57
N PHE A 310 23.05 30.94 4.90
CA PHE A 310 22.93 32.19 5.64
C PHE A 310 24.28 32.66 6.21
N ASP A 311 25.40 32.14 5.73
CA ASP A 311 26.76 32.47 6.21
C ASP A 311 26.99 32.18 7.69
N CYS A 312 26.24 31.24 8.27
CA CYS A 312 26.46 30.79 9.64
C CYS A 312 27.70 29.90 9.76
N LYS A 313 28.38 29.94 10.91
CA LYS A 313 29.41 28.97 11.28
C LYS A 313 28.76 27.75 11.92
N VAL A 314 28.62 26.64 11.16
CA VAL A 314 27.97 25.44 11.66
C VAL A 314 28.93 24.64 12.55
N GLN A 315 28.46 24.28 13.74
CA GLN A 315 29.08 23.33 14.65
C GLN A 315 28.08 22.22 14.99
N TYR A 316 28.57 21.01 15.20
CA TYR A 316 27.67 19.92 15.53
C TYR A 316 28.26 18.93 16.53
N PHE A 317 27.37 18.23 17.22
CA PHE A 317 27.65 17.07 18.05
C PHE A 317 26.76 15.91 17.58
N SER A 318 27.36 14.72 17.38
CA SER A 318 26.62 13.50 16.92
C SER A 318 27.12 12.26 17.66
#